data_550c999e7f7b19afe61f503e4887f0fc
#
_entry.id   550c999e7f7b19afe61f503e4887f0fc
#
_cell.length_a   1.000
_cell.length_b   1.000
_cell.length_c   1.000
_cell.angle_alpha   90.00
_cell.angle_beta   90.00
_cell.angle_gamma   90.00
#
_symmetry.space_group_name_H-M   'P 1'
#
loop_
_entity.id
_entity.type
_entity.pdbx_description
1 polymer ?
#
loop_
_entity_poly.entity_id
_entity_poly.type
_entity_poly.pdbx_seq_one_letter_code
_entity_poly.pdbx_strand_id
1 'polypeptide(L)'
;MAQDFLQGWEAEEYQKAGVCAYHMPLAVDTDVFHMNVSRKEREIYKTDVSLVGKVYQTEYAYFTAPLTDYIKGYLEGIVNAQMKVYGGYLIPELVTQELLDHMNGEYAKVATDGFQMGRQELEFMLACETTGRERYMALALLSAHGCGFLNWY
;
A
#
# COMPACT_ATOMS: atom_id res chain seq x y z
N MET A 1 -14.30 -3.26 21.28
CA MET A 1 -14.73 -3.27 19.87
C MET A 1 -13.86 -2.24 19.15
N ALA A 2 -12.88 -2.68 18.36
CA ALA A 2 -12.16 -1.78 17.47
C ALA A 2 -13.16 -1.35 16.39
N GLN A 3 -13.45 -0.06 16.30
CA GLN A 3 -14.13 0.48 15.14
C GLN A 3 -13.11 0.54 14.02
N ASP A 4 -13.15 -0.45 13.16
CA ASP A 4 -12.42 -0.39 11.91
C ASP A 4 -13.08 0.67 11.04
N PHE A 5 -12.35 1.77 10.80
CA PHE A 5 -12.80 2.81 9.91
C PHE A 5 -12.68 2.31 8.47
N LEU A 6 -13.81 1.85 7.94
CA LEU A 6 -13.90 1.36 6.58
C LEU A 6 -13.59 2.48 5.57
N GLN A 7 -12.77 2.18 4.59
CA GLN A 7 -12.63 3.02 3.41
C GLN A 7 -13.93 2.97 2.58
N GLY A 8 -14.15 3.96 1.72
CA GLY A 8 -15.39 4.02 0.94
C GLY A 8 -15.65 2.75 0.11
N TRP A 9 -14.61 2.22 -0.54
CA TRP A 9 -14.69 1.00 -1.34
C TRP A 9 -14.95 -0.26 -0.50
N GLU A 10 -14.43 -0.35 0.71
CA GLU A 10 -14.71 -1.45 1.65
C GLU A 10 -16.18 -1.46 2.05
N ALA A 11 -16.77 -0.29 2.32
CA ALA A 11 -18.18 -0.18 2.64
C ALA A 11 -19.06 -0.70 1.47
N GLU A 12 -18.69 -0.40 0.23
CA GLU A 12 -19.40 -0.89 -0.95
C GLU A 12 -19.31 -2.41 -1.10
N GLU A 13 -18.16 -3.01 -0.81
CA GLU A 13 -18.00 -4.48 -0.85
C GLU A 13 -18.85 -5.16 0.20
N TYR A 14 -18.87 -4.66 1.43
CA TYR A 14 -19.75 -5.19 2.48
C TYR A 14 -21.24 -5.03 2.13
N GLN A 15 -21.62 -3.92 1.51
CA GLN A 15 -22.99 -3.72 1.04
C GLN A 15 -23.37 -4.73 -0.05
N LYS A 16 -22.47 -5.03 -1.00
CA LYS A 16 -22.68 -6.08 -2.01
C LYS A 16 -22.85 -7.47 -1.39
N ALA A 17 -22.16 -7.71 -0.28
CA ALA A 17 -22.33 -8.95 0.50
C ALA A 17 -23.58 -8.96 1.40
N GLY A 18 -24.42 -7.94 1.33
CA GLY A 18 -25.66 -7.84 2.11
C GLY A 18 -25.46 -7.33 3.56
N VAL A 19 -24.28 -6.84 3.88
CA VAL A 19 -23.97 -6.26 5.20
C VAL A 19 -24.29 -4.78 5.20
N CYS A 20 -24.93 -4.30 6.26
CA CYS A 20 -25.20 -2.88 6.44
C CYS A 20 -23.90 -2.17 6.85
N ALA A 21 -23.22 -1.57 5.89
CA ALA A 21 -21.95 -0.89 6.08
C ALA A 21 -22.00 0.55 5.55
N TYR A 22 -21.36 1.48 6.24
CA TYR A 22 -21.29 2.88 5.86
C TYR A 22 -19.85 3.37 5.97
N HIS A 23 -19.42 4.13 4.97
CA HIS A 23 -18.18 4.89 5.06
C HIS A 23 -18.40 6.10 5.98
N MET A 24 -17.58 6.22 7.01
CA MET A 24 -17.55 7.38 7.89
C MET A 24 -16.14 7.98 7.87
N PRO A 25 -15.95 9.17 7.29
CA PRO A 25 -14.66 9.83 7.31
C PRO A 25 -14.19 10.10 8.74
N LEU A 26 -12.88 10.03 8.96
CA LEU A 26 -12.28 10.46 10.22
C LEU A 26 -12.63 11.92 10.48
N ALA A 27 -13.26 12.19 11.60
CA ALA A 27 -13.50 13.54 12.07
C ALA A 27 -12.28 14.05 12.86
N VAL A 28 -12.01 15.34 12.72
CA VAL A 28 -10.98 16.04 13.50
C VAL A 28 -11.65 16.79 14.63
N ASP A 29 -11.15 16.59 15.83
CA ASP A 29 -11.51 17.45 16.98
C ASP A 29 -10.86 18.82 16.78
N THR A 30 -11.66 19.79 16.38
CA THR A 30 -11.20 21.16 16.08
C THR A 30 -10.79 21.95 17.30
N ASP A 31 -11.15 21.53 18.50
CA ASP A 31 -10.72 22.15 19.75
C ASP A 31 -9.28 21.72 20.11
N VAL A 32 -8.89 20.54 19.69
CA VAL A 32 -7.52 20.00 19.88
C VAL A 32 -6.63 20.31 18.66
N PHE A 33 -7.15 20.05 17.46
CA PHE A 33 -6.42 20.24 16.21
C PHE A 33 -6.87 21.53 15.51
N HIS A 34 -6.24 22.64 15.85
CA HIS A 34 -6.54 23.94 15.27
C HIS A 34 -5.31 24.55 14.59
N MET A 35 -5.57 25.47 13.66
CA MET A 35 -4.51 26.13 12.88
C MET A 35 -3.81 27.31 13.59
N ASN A 36 -4.06 27.50 14.89
CA ASN A 36 -3.42 28.54 15.68
C ASN A 36 -1.98 28.15 16.02
N VAL A 37 -1.11 28.29 15.06
CA VAL A 37 0.32 28.01 15.21
C VAL A 37 1.03 29.32 15.55
N SER A 38 1.76 29.35 16.66
CA SER A 38 2.55 30.51 17.06
C SER A 38 3.68 30.77 16.05
N ARG A 39 4.17 32.03 16.01
CA ARG A 39 5.30 32.39 15.14
C ARG A 39 6.54 31.50 15.41
N LYS A 40 6.81 31.20 16.67
CA LYS A 40 7.95 30.36 17.08
C LYS A 40 7.80 28.91 16.57
N GLU A 41 6.62 28.33 16.70
CA GLU A 41 6.32 26.98 16.19
C GLU A 41 6.43 26.96 14.68
N ARG A 42 5.93 27.98 13.99
CA ARG A 42 6.06 28.09 12.53
C ARG A 42 7.52 28.16 12.08
N GLU A 43 8.38 28.88 12.79
CA GLU A 43 9.81 28.94 12.49
C GLU A 43 10.51 27.60 12.70
N ILE A 44 10.08 26.80 13.71
CA ILE A 44 10.68 25.49 14.00
C ILE A 44 10.18 24.42 13.02
N TYR A 45 8.90 24.42 12.69
CA TYR A 45 8.28 23.31 11.94
C TYR A 45 8.01 23.63 10.46
N LYS A 46 8.28 24.86 10.03
CA LYS A 46 8.13 25.23 8.62
C LYS A 46 9.04 24.40 7.75
N THR A 47 8.48 23.78 6.74
CA THR A 47 9.20 23.11 5.67
C THR A 47 8.54 23.40 4.34
N ASP A 48 9.30 23.41 3.27
CA ASP A 48 8.75 23.63 1.93
C ASP A 48 8.09 22.36 1.39
N VAL A 49 8.61 21.20 1.77
CA VAL A 49 8.06 19.89 1.41
C VAL A 49 8.14 18.97 2.62
N SER A 50 7.09 18.23 2.90
CA SER A 50 7.07 17.22 3.95
C SER A 50 6.39 15.95 3.49
N LEU A 51 6.92 14.82 3.90
CA LEU A 51 6.28 13.52 3.80
C LEU A 51 6.16 12.94 5.22
N VAL A 52 4.93 12.72 5.66
CA VAL A 52 4.65 12.07 6.94
C VAL A 52 4.01 10.71 6.68
N GLY A 53 4.61 9.65 7.17
CA GLY A 53 4.09 8.31 6.97
C GLY A 53 5.16 7.22 7.12
N LYS A 54 4.72 5.97 7.02
CA LYS A 54 5.62 4.81 7.02
C LYS A 54 6.14 4.56 5.61
N VAL A 55 7.42 4.15 5.49
CA VAL A 55 7.88 3.42 4.31
C VAL A 55 7.45 1.97 4.53
N TYR A 56 6.53 1.48 3.71
CA TYR A 56 6.05 0.12 3.84
C TYR A 56 7.20 -0.85 3.52
N GLN A 57 7.54 -1.69 4.49
CA GLN A 57 8.32 -2.89 4.24
C GLN A 57 7.33 -3.99 3.92
N THR A 58 7.51 -4.61 2.77
CA THR A 58 6.64 -5.68 2.31
C THR A 58 7.39 -7.01 2.34
N GLU A 59 6.66 -8.08 2.50
CA GLU A 59 7.20 -9.42 2.38
C GLU A 59 7.24 -9.89 0.91
N TYR A 60 7.11 -8.95 -0.04
CA TYR A 60 7.08 -9.23 -1.48
C TYR A 60 8.24 -10.10 -1.94
N ALA A 61 9.46 -9.75 -1.53
CA ALA A 61 10.66 -10.52 -1.89
C ALA A 61 10.61 -11.94 -1.32
N TYR A 62 10.08 -12.13 -0.11
CA TYR A 62 9.94 -13.44 0.52
C TYR A 62 8.93 -14.31 -0.25
N PHE A 63 7.74 -13.80 -0.50
CA PHE A 63 6.70 -14.54 -1.22
C PHE A 63 7.04 -14.78 -2.69
N THR A 64 7.80 -13.91 -3.32
CA THR A 64 8.20 -14.11 -4.72
C THR A 64 9.43 -15.02 -4.86
N ALA A 65 10.21 -15.23 -3.80
CA ALA A 65 11.45 -16.04 -3.87
C ALA A 65 11.27 -17.42 -4.54
N PRO A 66 10.25 -18.23 -4.19
CA PRO A 66 10.07 -19.56 -4.76
C PRO A 66 9.46 -19.58 -6.16
N LEU A 67 8.98 -18.45 -6.65
CA LEU A 67 8.27 -18.37 -7.93
C LEU A 67 9.24 -18.41 -9.12
N THR A 68 8.73 -18.85 -10.27
CA THR A 68 9.49 -18.82 -11.53
C THR A 68 9.77 -17.39 -11.98
N ASP A 69 10.80 -17.19 -12.78
CA ASP A 69 11.14 -15.88 -13.34
C ASP A 69 10.01 -15.28 -14.19
N TYR A 70 9.22 -16.13 -14.86
CA TYR A 70 8.04 -15.71 -15.60
C TYR A 70 7.00 -15.07 -14.68
N ILE A 71 6.65 -15.74 -13.58
CA ILE A 71 5.66 -15.22 -12.61
C ILE A 71 6.20 -13.95 -11.93
N LYS A 72 7.47 -13.94 -11.54
CA LYS A 72 8.13 -12.74 -10.99
C LYS A 72 8.04 -11.57 -11.94
N GLY A 73 8.37 -11.80 -13.21
CA GLY A 73 8.26 -10.76 -14.25
C GLY A 73 6.84 -10.25 -14.44
N TYR A 74 5.85 -11.11 -14.33
CA TYR A 74 4.44 -10.72 -14.42
C TYR A 74 4.04 -9.84 -13.23
N LEU A 75 4.38 -10.22 -11.99
CA LEU A 75 4.11 -9.43 -10.78
C LEU A 75 4.82 -8.07 -10.82
N GLU A 76 6.09 -8.04 -11.26
CA GLU A 76 6.82 -6.79 -11.50
C GLU A 76 6.13 -5.93 -12.56
N GLY A 77 5.56 -6.54 -13.59
CA GLY A 77 4.76 -5.86 -14.60
C GLY A 77 3.54 -5.18 -14.01
N ILE A 78 2.82 -5.86 -13.11
CA ILE A 78 1.65 -5.30 -12.40
C ILE A 78 2.07 -4.09 -11.56
N VAL A 79 3.10 -4.24 -10.72
CA VAL A 79 3.60 -3.14 -9.87
C VAL A 79 4.01 -1.94 -10.72
N ASN A 80 4.79 -2.18 -11.78
CA ASN A 80 5.23 -1.11 -12.67
C ASN A 80 4.09 -0.45 -13.45
N ALA A 81 3.04 -1.20 -13.82
CA ALA A 81 1.86 -0.64 -14.45
C ALA A 81 1.09 0.26 -13.48
N GLN A 82 0.87 -0.22 -12.24
CA GLN A 82 0.19 0.55 -11.20
C GLN A 82 0.94 1.85 -10.89
N MET A 83 2.26 1.82 -10.77
CA MET A 83 3.09 3.02 -10.51
C MET A 83 3.00 4.08 -11.61
N LYS A 84 2.59 3.71 -12.83
CA LYS A 84 2.43 4.64 -13.95
C LYS A 84 1.01 5.22 -14.07
N VAL A 85 0.06 4.63 -13.38
CA VAL A 85 -1.35 5.05 -13.44
C VAL A 85 -1.71 5.78 -12.14
N TYR A 86 -1.70 7.11 -12.23
CA TYR A 86 -2.10 7.94 -11.10
C TYR A 86 -3.62 8.12 -11.06
N GLY A 87 -4.22 7.89 -9.89
CA GLY A 87 -5.66 8.05 -9.70
C GLY A 87 -6.52 6.85 -10.16
N GLY A 88 -5.90 5.74 -10.55
CA GLY A 88 -6.58 4.47 -10.86
C GLY A 88 -5.99 3.31 -10.08
N TYR A 89 -6.79 2.32 -9.75
CA TYR A 89 -6.36 1.11 -9.06
C TYR A 89 -6.55 -0.10 -9.97
N LEU A 90 -5.47 -0.54 -10.62
CA LEU A 90 -5.48 -1.58 -11.66
C LEU A 90 -5.19 -2.98 -11.15
N ILE A 91 -4.63 -3.11 -9.95
CA ILE A 91 -4.15 -4.39 -9.42
C ILE A 91 -5.24 -5.47 -9.47
N PRO A 92 -6.50 -5.23 -9.02
CA PRO A 92 -7.54 -6.26 -9.04
C PRO A 92 -7.89 -6.76 -10.45
N GLU A 93 -7.74 -5.90 -11.46
CA GLU A 93 -8.02 -6.26 -12.86
C GLU A 93 -6.91 -7.13 -13.47
N LEU A 94 -5.68 -6.97 -12.98
CA LEU A 94 -4.50 -7.67 -13.48
C LEU A 94 -4.19 -8.96 -12.71
N VAL A 95 -4.72 -9.11 -11.50
CA VAL A 95 -4.62 -10.35 -10.71
C VAL A 95 -5.67 -11.34 -11.20
N THR A 96 -5.28 -12.23 -12.09
CA THR A 96 -6.17 -13.27 -12.65
C THR A 96 -6.17 -14.53 -11.79
N GLN A 97 -7.22 -15.37 -11.94
CA GLN A 97 -7.24 -16.67 -11.29
C GLN A 97 -6.13 -17.58 -11.81
N GLU A 98 -5.82 -17.51 -13.10
CA GLU A 98 -4.74 -18.28 -13.70
C GLU A 98 -3.37 -17.94 -13.08
N LEU A 99 -3.10 -16.66 -12.81
CA LEU A 99 -1.90 -16.24 -12.08
C LEU A 99 -1.83 -16.87 -10.70
N LEU A 100 -2.93 -16.82 -9.94
CA LEU A 100 -3.01 -17.42 -8.60
C LEU A 100 -2.78 -18.94 -8.62
N ASP A 101 -3.39 -19.62 -9.58
CA ASP A 101 -3.25 -21.07 -9.73
C ASP A 101 -1.79 -21.45 -10.04
N HIS A 102 -1.11 -20.70 -10.93
CA HIS A 102 0.30 -20.88 -11.22
C HIS A 102 1.18 -20.61 -9.99
N MET A 103 0.94 -19.52 -9.27
CA MET A 103 1.68 -19.21 -8.04
C MET A 103 1.52 -20.30 -6.99
N ASN A 104 0.29 -20.75 -6.75
CA ASN A 104 0.00 -21.79 -5.78
C ASN A 104 0.59 -23.14 -6.19
N GLY A 105 0.68 -23.41 -7.50
CA GLY A 105 1.42 -24.55 -8.03
C GLY A 105 2.93 -24.52 -7.74
N GLU A 106 3.55 -23.33 -7.74
CA GLU A 106 4.95 -23.18 -7.32
C GLU A 106 5.11 -23.30 -5.80
N TYR A 107 4.22 -22.69 -5.02
CA TYR A 107 4.25 -22.82 -3.56
C TYR A 107 4.10 -24.27 -3.10
N ALA A 108 3.22 -25.04 -3.72
CA ALA A 108 3.01 -26.44 -3.39
C ALA A 108 4.27 -27.33 -3.55
N LYS A 109 5.26 -26.87 -4.33
CA LYS A 109 6.54 -27.60 -4.50
C LYS A 109 7.50 -27.39 -3.32
N VAL A 110 7.34 -26.29 -2.57
CA VAL A 110 8.29 -25.87 -1.52
C VAL A 110 7.66 -25.74 -0.14
N ALA A 111 6.36 -25.45 -0.05
CA ALA A 111 5.64 -25.32 1.21
C ALA A 111 5.27 -26.68 1.78
N THR A 112 5.65 -26.94 3.02
CA THR A 112 5.35 -28.19 3.74
C THR A 112 4.04 -28.13 4.53
N ASP A 113 3.50 -26.92 4.71
CA ASP A 113 2.31 -26.62 5.50
C ASP A 113 1.03 -26.42 4.66
N GLY A 114 1.13 -26.61 3.33
CA GLY A 114 0.01 -26.43 2.42
C GLY A 114 -0.38 -24.98 2.18
N PHE A 115 0.56 -24.05 2.35
CA PHE A 115 0.33 -22.61 2.09
C PHE A 115 -0.25 -22.37 0.70
N GLN A 116 -1.24 -21.51 0.64
CA GLN A 116 -1.83 -20.99 -0.61
C GLN A 116 -2.00 -19.48 -0.50
N MET A 117 -1.57 -18.77 -1.53
CA MET A 117 -1.81 -17.34 -1.68
C MET A 117 -3.26 -17.12 -2.12
N GLY A 118 -4.01 -16.34 -1.37
CA GLY A 118 -5.32 -15.88 -1.77
C GLY A 118 -5.26 -14.63 -2.65
N ARG A 119 -6.38 -14.34 -3.35
CA ARG A 119 -6.48 -13.17 -4.21
C ARG A 119 -6.30 -11.87 -3.43
N GLN A 120 -7.00 -11.71 -2.32
CA GLN A 120 -6.95 -10.48 -1.50
C GLN A 120 -5.58 -10.26 -0.90
N GLU A 121 -4.92 -11.31 -0.43
CA GLU A 121 -3.56 -11.25 0.10
C GLU A 121 -2.57 -10.82 -0.98
N LEU A 122 -2.70 -11.35 -2.20
CA LEU A 122 -1.85 -10.96 -3.32
C LEU A 122 -2.09 -9.51 -3.73
N GLU A 123 -3.34 -9.09 -3.87
CA GLU A 123 -3.69 -7.70 -4.21
C GLU A 123 -3.16 -6.72 -3.15
N PHE A 124 -3.33 -7.05 -1.87
CA PHE A 124 -2.82 -6.25 -0.76
C PHE A 124 -1.29 -6.17 -0.77
N MET A 125 -0.60 -7.30 -0.97
CA MET A 125 0.85 -7.34 -1.05
C MET A 125 1.37 -6.45 -2.20
N LEU A 126 0.76 -6.54 -3.38
CA LEU A 126 1.13 -5.73 -4.55
C LEU A 126 0.84 -4.23 -4.32
N ALA A 127 -0.26 -3.89 -3.67
CA ALA A 127 -0.59 -2.51 -3.32
C ALA A 127 0.42 -1.93 -2.32
N CYS A 128 0.80 -2.68 -1.30
CA CYS A 128 1.83 -2.28 -0.34
C CYS A 128 3.20 -2.11 -1.02
N GLU A 129 3.59 -3.04 -1.89
CA GLU A 129 4.85 -2.97 -2.63
C GLU A 129 4.88 -1.73 -3.54
N THR A 130 3.81 -1.48 -4.29
CA THR A 130 3.68 -0.28 -5.13
C THR A 130 3.83 1.00 -4.31
N THR A 131 3.08 1.11 -3.21
CA THR A 131 3.12 2.28 -2.32
C THR A 131 4.51 2.47 -1.69
N GLY A 132 5.15 1.38 -1.30
CA GLY A 132 6.50 1.40 -0.75
C GLY A 132 7.52 1.95 -1.76
N ARG A 133 7.46 1.47 -3.01
CA ARG A 133 8.34 1.93 -4.10
C ARG A 133 8.10 3.40 -4.45
N GLU A 134 6.84 3.83 -4.55
CA GLU A 134 6.50 5.23 -4.83
C GLU A 134 7.04 6.18 -3.76
N ARG A 135 6.86 5.82 -2.49
CA ARG A 135 7.38 6.61 -1.36
C ARG A 135 8.91 6.67 -1.37
N TYR A 136 9.55 5.54 -1.62
CA TYR A 136 11.01 5.50 -1.72
C TYR A 136 11.53 6.36 -2.87
N MET A 137 10.89 6.28 -4.04
CA MET A 137 11.23 7.11 -5.20
C MET A 137 11.06 8.61 -4.91
N ALA A 138 9.95 8.99 -4.26
CA ALA A 138 9.70 10.37 -3.87
C ALA A 138 10.78 10.89 -2.91
N LEU A 139 11.14 10.09 -1.88
CA LEU A 139 12.20 10.44 -0.94
C LEU A 139 13.56 10.54 -1.60
N ALA A 140 13.89 9.60 -2.49
CA ALA A 140 15.15 9.62 -3.24
C ALA A 140 15.24 10.84 -4.14
N LEU A 141 14.16 11.21 -4.83
CA LEU A 141 14.09 12.40 -5.67
C LEU A 141 14.28 13.69 -4.85
N LEU A 142 13.56 13.82 -3.74
CA LEU A 142 13.69 14.98 -2.84
C LEU A 142 15.10 15.08 -2.27
N SER A 143 15.70 13.98 -1.85
CA SER A 143 17.07 13.94 -1.35
C SER A 143 18.09 14.36 -2.42
N ALA A 144 17.92 13.89 -3.65
CA ALA A 144 18.79 14.27 -4.78
C ALA A 144 18.74 15.76 -5.10
N HIS A 145 17.63 16.45 -4.77
CA HIS A 145 17.47 17.89 -4.92
C HIS A 145 17.88 18.71 -3.68
N GLY A 146 18.53 18.07 -2.71
CA GLY A 146 18.97 18.71 -1.48
C GLY A 146 17.84 19.01 -0.50
N CYS A 147 16.64 18.49 -0.77
CA CYS A 147 15.53 18.58 0.15
C CYS A 147 15.60 17.38 1.07
N GLY A 148 16.05 17.56 2.30
CA GLY A 148 15.75 16.44 3.06
C GLY A 148 16.61 16.05 4.17
N PHE A 149 15.93 15.58 5.11
CA PHE A 149 16.47 14.73 6.14
C PHE A 149 15.41 13.71 6.47
N LEU A 150 15.85 12.60 6.98
CA LEU A 150 14.97 11.52 7.39
C LEU A 150 15.08 11.34 8.89
N ASN A 151 13.96 11.49 9.58
CA ASN A 151 13.83 11.05 10.96
C ASN A 151 13.13 9.69 10.99
N TRP A 152 13.85 8.68 11.44
CA TRP A 152 13.31 7.35 11.70
C TRP A 152 13.04 7.21 13.21
N TYR A 153 11.86 6.76 13.56
CA TYR A 153 11.50 6.35 14.90
C TYR A 153 11.05 4.89 14.87
#